data_27ed2688a850489d970f71bf468c2df0
#
_entry.id   27ed2688a850489d970f71bf468c2df0
#
_cell.length_a   1.000
_cell.length_b   1.000
_cell.length_c   1.000
_cell.angle_alpha   90.00
_cell.angle_beta   90.00
_cell.angle_gamma   90.00
#
_symmetry.space_group_name_H-M   'P 1'
#
loop_
_entity.id
_entity.type
_entity.pdbx_description
1 polymer ?
#
loop_
_entity_poly.entity_id
_entity_poly.type
_entity_poly.pdbx_seq_one_letter_code
_entity_poly.pdbx_strand_id
1 'polypeptide(L)'
;MPSDQEAARVDRRVFLTESAMALGAIAGSAMIGASGSAWAQPALAETVEAKTAYGRLRGRRTGDLVTFKGIPYAGPVSGERRFKAPPPLTPWVGVRDALTPGPPSLQPNRRSDEPPPSEDCLVLNIWTPAVDHRRRPVMFYNHGGGFVIGSGSSRNQDGGNLARQYDVVVVASNHRLGLLGYLFLADLAGDEYATSGNQGILDIAAALKWVYENIEAFGGDPHNVMVFGESGGGAKTSCIYAMPSAKGHFNKASIESGPGVHMTPRDLATQTATMVLTELGLSRNEVGKLKDVPGDKLVEVQGAVARKAPGNLTLSGGRNGMVVARPGGFGPVVDGTYLPYHPFDPTAPLISRDKPLMVGTNRDEMAFFYWERKATELFTLTDDGLKAQLDKDFGENSGKILATYRKSRPGASPSDLYVAINTSRAMWLGSIEIAEKKFAQRGAPVFMYMFTHESNLIVPGTNHRLGAAHATDIWYKFDNVEEAPNPERPPLIGTDPDRKQAARNMSEMWATFARTGHPGAKGAPAWPAYTLPKRATMMIDTQCRVEEDPFGDELALWDGLES
;
A
#
# COMPACT_ATOMS: atom_id res chain seq x y z
N MET A 1 19.94 -17.68 55.44
CA MET A 1 20.02 -16.38 54.81
C MET A 1 19.43 -16.51 53.43
N PRO A 2 18.21 -16.05 53.17
CA PRO A 2 17.59 -16.09 51.85
C PRO A 2 17.93 -14.81 51.10
N SER A 3 18.18 -14.95 49.81
CA SER A 3 18.42 -13.90 48.84
C SER A 3 17.12 -13.39 48.24
N ASP A 4 16.97 -12.08 48.25
CA ASP A 4 15.88 -11.32 47.62
C ASP A 4 15.85 -11.51 46.10
N GLN A 5 14.73 -11.95 45.58
CA GLN A 5 14.28 -11.69 44.22
C GLN A 5 12.74 -11.59 44.19
N GLU A 6 12.29 -10.38 44.50
CA GLU A 6 10.92 -9.95 44.28
C GLU A 6 10.98 -8.63 43.53
N ALA A 7 10.75 -8.65 42.23
CA ALA A 7 10.61 -7.45 41.42
C ALA A 7 9.41 -7.56 40.50
N ALA A 8 8.36 -6.88 40.90
CA ALA A 8 7.36 -6.16 40.09
C ALA A 8 6.64 -6.89 38.98
N ARG A 9 5.55 -7.54 39.33
CA ARG A 9 4.36 -7.70 38.44
C ARG A 9 3.56 -6.39 38.51
N VAL A 10 3.53 -5.64 37.42
CA VAL A 10 2.58 -4.53 37.23
C VAL A 10 1.27 -5.10 36.74
N ASP A 11 0.27 -4.96 37.59
CA ASP A 11 -1.11 -5.39 37.41
C ASP A 11 -1.82 -4.51 36.37
N ARG A 12 -2.33 -5.13 35.29
CA ARG A 12 -3.10 -4.50 34.22
C ARG A 12 -4.61 -4.63 34.47
N ARG A 13 -5.08 -4.13 35.57
CA ARG A 13 -6.53 -4.01 35.84
C ARG A 13 -6.80 -2.80 36.71
N VAL A 14 -6.93 -1.63 36.09
CA VAL A 14 -7.76 -0.49 36.55
C VAL A 14 -7.75 0.54 35.42
N PHE A 15 -8.82 0.62 34.64
CA PHE A 15 -9.36 1.81 34.00
C PHE A 15 -10.60 1.40 33.17
N LEU A 16 -11.64 1.03 33.90
CA LEU A 16 -13.02 1.06 33.44
C LEU A 16 -13.84 1.29 34.70
N THR A 17 -14.31 2.52 34.90
CA THR A 17 -15.62 2.88 35.45
C THR A 17 -15.62 4.37 35.81
N GLU A 18 -16.80 4.94 35.60
CA GLU A 18 -17.29 6.25 36.04
C GLU A 18 -17.08 7.44 35.08
N SER A 19 -18.16 7.68 34.33
CA SER A 19 -18.89 8.97 34.36
C SER A 19 -20.20 8.86 33.58
N ALA A 20 -21.23 8.48 34.26
CA ALA A 20 -22.62 8.80 33.90
C ALA A 20 -23.16 9.82 34.91
N MET A 21 -24.06 10.69 34.41
CA MET A 21 -24.89 11.65 35.12
C MET A 21 -24.35 13.08 35.35
N ALA A 22 -24.94 14.00 34.57
CA ALA A 22 -25.67 15.16 35.12
C ALA A 22 -26.51 15.84 34.01
N LEU A 23 -27.79 15.55 33.95
CA LEU A 23 -28.83 16.39 33.36
C LEU A 23 -29.21 17.46 34.39
N GLY A 24 -29.15 18.74 34.03
CA GLY A 24 -29.60 19.87 34.82
C GLY A 24 -30.17 20.97 33.93
N ALA A 25 -31.48 21.05 33.85
CA ALA A 25 -32.21 22.10 33.15
C ALA A 25 -32.07 23.45 33.86
N ILE A 26 -31.81 24.52 33.08
CA ILE A 26 -32.16 25.88 33.46
C ILE A 26 -32.77 26.58 32.24
N ALA A 27 -34.09 26.88 32.35
CA ALA A 27 -34.78 27.78 31.47
C ALA A 27 -34.48 29.23 31.85
N GLY A 28 -34.08 30.06 30.88
CA GLY A 28 -33.90 31.48 31.06
C GLY A 28 -34.10 32.20 29.73
N SER A 29 -35.27 32.80 29.55
CA SER A 29 -35.63 33.62 28.39
C SER A 29 -34.85 34.92 28.39
N ALA A 30 -34.15 35.23 27.28
CA ALA A 30 -33.76 36.57 26.91
C ALA A 30 -33.85 36.70 25.38
N MET A 31 -34.88 37.44 24.92
CA MET A 31 -34.96 37.92 23.53
C MET A 31 -33.94 39.05 23.33
N ILE A 32 -32.98 38.85 22.44
CA ILE A 32 -32.23 39.94 21.80
C ILE A 32 -32.12 39.59 20.32
N GLY A 33 -32.55 40.55 19.48
CA GLY A 33 -32.64 40.40 18.03
C GLY A 33 -31.34 39.92 17.38
N ALA A 34 -31.40 38.89 16.60
CA ALA A 34 -30.33 38.40 15.75
C ALA A 34 -30.66 38.77 14.31
N SER A 35 -29.85 39.62 13.75
CA SER A 35 -29.68 39.77 12.30
C SER A 35 -29.27 38.40 11.75
N GLY A 36 -30.15 37.80 10.95
CA GLY A 36 -29.94 36.46 10.40
C GLY A 36 -28.79 36.41 9.41
N SER A 37 -27.66 35.88 9.84
CA SER A 37 -26.78 35.19 8.93
C SER A 37 -27.43 33.83 8.63
N ALA A 38 -27.96 33.66 7.43
CA ALA A 38 -28.46 32.38 6.94
C ALA A 38 -27.29 31.38 6.95
N TRP A 39 -27.28 30.52 7.96
CA TRP A 39 -26.44 29.33 7.93
C TRP A 39 -26.95 28.50 6.75
N ALA A 40 -26.12 28.42 5.69
CA ALA A 40 -26.39 27.51 4.59
C ALA A 40 -26.57 26.12 5.19
N GLN A 41 -27.79 25.57 5.15
CA GLN A 41 -28.02 24.19 5.51
C GLN A 41 -27.08 23.34 4.65
N PRO A 42 -26.35 22.35 5.24
CA PRO A 42 -25.57 21.44 4.42
C PRO A 42 -26.50 20.83 3.38
N ALA A 43 -26.14 21.00 2.10
CA ALA A 43 -26.92 20.49 0.98
C ALA A 43 -27.25 19.02 1.26
N LEU A 44 -28.54 18.67 1.27
CA LEU A 44 -28.99 17.30 1.44
C LEU A 44 -28.27 16.44 0.40
N ALA A 45 -27.54 15.43 0.84
CA ALA A 45 -26.79 14.55 -0.05
C ALA A 45 -27.76 13.90 -1.04
N GLU A 46 -27.65 14.23 -2.30
CA GLU A 46 -28.48 13.68 -3.37
C GLU A 46 -28.02 12.24 -3.66
N THR A 47 -28.96 11.32 -3.91
CA THR A 47 -28.64 9.96 -4.34
C THR A 47 -28.57 9.89 -5.87
N VAL A 48 -27.60 9.14 -6.39
CA VAL A 48 -27.39 8.92 -7.81
C VAL A 48 -27.36 7.41 -8.07
N GLU A 49 -28.00 6.97 -9.15
CA GLU A 49 -28.00 5.55 -9.52
C GLU A 49 -27.06 5.29 -10.73
N ALA A 50 -26.36 4.16 -10.68
CA ALA A 50 -25.58 3.62 -11.78
C ALA A 50 -26.05 2.19 -12.09
N LYS A 51 -26.15 1.83 -13.38
CA LYS A 51 -26.56 0.49 -13.84
C LYS A 51 -25.32 -0.31 -14.23
N THR A 52 -25.06 -1.40 -13.52
CA THR A 52 -23.97 -2.35 -13.82
C THR A 52 -24.51 -3.61 -14.48
N ALA A 53 -23.62 -4.48 -14.94
CA ALA A 53 -23.97 -5.82 -15.44
C ALA A 53 -24.64 -6.70 -14.37
N TYR A 54 -24.43 -6.37 -13.07
CA TYR A 54 -24.93 -7.17 -11.95
C TYR A 54 -26.20 -6.61 -11.29
N GLY A 55 -26.58 -5.38 -11.59
CA GLY A 55 -27.75 -4.71 -11.03
C GLY A 55 -27.55 -3.21 -10.87
N ARG A 56 -28.54 -2.51 -10.32
CA ARG A 56 -28.42 -1.06 -10.05
C ARG A 56 -27.79 -0.81 -8.69
N LEU A 57 -26.96 0.25 -8.63
CA LEU A 57 -26.30 0.73 -7.43
C LEU A 57 -26.78 2.15 -7.12
N ARG A 58 -27.00 2.47 -5.86
CA ARG A 58 -27.30 3.82 -5.38
C ARG A 58 -26.08 4.38 -4.65
N GLY A 59 -25.49 5.43 -5.21
CA GLY A 59 -24.41 6.21 -4.62
C GLY A 59 -24.87 7.55 -4.07
N ARG A 60 -23.92 8.34 -3.59
CA ARG A 60 -24.14 9.66 -2.99
C ARG A 60 -23.44 10.74 -3.82
N ARG A 61 -24.17 11.82 -4.10
CA ARG A 61 -23.58 13.06 -4.64
C ARG A 61 -23.37 14.06 -3.50
N THR A 62 -22.20 14.64 -3.45
CA THR A 62 -21.84 15.76 -2.56
C THR A 62 -21.13 16.81 -3.38
N GLY A 63 -21.84 17.89 -3.73
CA GLY A 63 -21.35 18.89 -4.67
C GLY A 63 -21.05 18.30 -6.06
N ASP A 64 -19.82 18.45 -6.49
CA ASP A 64 -19.29 17.99 -7.77
C ASP A 64 -18.67 16.57 -7.73
N LEU A 65 -18.88 15.84 -6.64
CA LEU A 65 -18.39 14.49 -6.46
C LEU A 65 -19.52 13.49 -6.26
N VAL A 66 -19.45 12.36 -6.96
CA VAL A 66 -20.30 11.19 -6.74
C VAL A 66 -19.46 10.05 -6.19
N THR A 67 -19.95 9.40 -5.15
CA THR A 67 -19.27 8.26 -4.52
C THR A 67 -20.16 7.05 -4.47
N PHE A 68 -19.58 5.89 -4.73
CA PHE A 68 -20.19 4.58 -4.48
C PHE A 68 -19.24 3.77 -3.62
N LYS A 69 -19.67 3.32 -2.46
CA LYS A 69 -18.83 2.64 -1.48
C LYS A 69 -19.39 1.27 -1.11
N GLY A 70 -18.52 0.27 -0.92
CA GLY A 70 -18.91 -1.07 -0.53
C GLY A 70 -19.58 -1.88 -1.66
N ILE A 71 -19.18 -1.65 -2.92
CA ILE A 71 -19.70 -2.39 -4.08
C ILE A 71 -19.08 -3.79 -4.12
N PRO A 72 -19.86 -4.88 -4.09
CA PRO A 72 -19.29 -6.21 -4.27
C PRO A 72 -18.80 -6.41 -5.71
N TYR A 73 -17.62 -7.03 -5.86
CA TYR A 73 -17.07 -7.39 -7.16
C TYR A 73 -16.92 -8.90 -7.36
N ALA A 74 -17.11 -9.68 -6.31
CA ALA A 74 -17.14 -11.14 -6.32
C ALA A 74 -18.13 -11.65 -5.27
N GLY A 75 -18.44 -12.95 -5.32
CA GLY A 75 -19.26 -13.62 -4.30
C GLY A 75 -18.51 -13.85 -2.99
N PRO A 76 -19.19 -14.41 -1.96
CA PRO A 76 -18.61 -14.72 -0.65
C PRO A 76 -17.41 -15.67 -0.74
N VAL A 77 -16.41 -15.45 0.12
CA VAL A 77 -15.17 -16.24 0.17
C VAL A 77 -14.94 -16.93 1.51
N SER A 78 -15.90 -16.84 2.42
CA SER A 78 -15.92 -17.53 3.71
C SER A 78 -16.30 -19.02 3.59
N GLY A 79 -16.15 -19.78 4.68
CA GLY A 79 -16.54 -21.20 4.80
C GLY A 79 -15.89 -22.09 3.73
N GLU A 80 -16.69 -22.83 2.96
CA GLU A 80 -16.25 -23.74 1.90
C GLU A 80 -15.45 -23.06 0.76
N ARG A 81 -15.49 -21.74 0.71
CA ARG A 81 -14.76 -20.94 -0.29
C ARG A 81 -13.40 -20.43 0.19
N ARG A 82 -13.06 -20.65 1.46
CA ARG A 82 -11.73 -20.28 1.98
C ARG A 82 -10.64 -20.92 1.14
N PHE A 83 -9.56 -20.19 0.95
CA PHE A 83 -8.35 -20.60 0.22
C PHE A 83 -8.57 -20.95 -1.26
N LYS A 84 -9.72 -20.57 -1.83
CA LYS A 84 -10.06 -20.76 -3.25
C LYS A 84 -10.13 -19.41 -3.97
N ALA A 85 -10.09 -19.44 -5.31
CA ALA A 85 -10.30 -18.24 -6.12
C ALA A 85 -11.63 -17.55 -5.78
N PRO A 86 -11.73 -16.21 -5.96
CA PRO A 86 -12.98 -15.50 -5.75
C PRO A 86 -14.07 -16.05 -6.69
N PRO A 87 -15.25 -16.40 -6.17
CA PRO A 87 -16.34 -16.90 -7.01
C PRO A 87 -16.98 -15.76 -7.79
N PRO A 88 -17.62 -16.05 -8.94
CA PRO A 88 -18.39 -15.07 -9.69
C PRO A 88 -19.42 -14.35 -8.82
N LEU A 89 -19.61 -13.05 -9.07
CA LEU A 89 -20.66 -12.28 -8.43
C LEU A 89 -22.03 -12.68 -8.97
N THR A 90 -23.00 -12.89 -8.07
CA THR A 90 -24.38 -13.15 -8.45
C THR A 90 -25.11 -11.83 -8.72
N PRO A 91 -25.73 -11.64 -9.89
CA PRO A 91 -26.57 -10.49 -10.18
C PRO A 91 -27.74 -10.37 -9.18
N TRP A 92 -28.18 -9.13 -8.93
CA TRP A 92 -29.30 -8.85 -8.04
C TRP A 92 -30.42 -8.06 -8.77
N VAL A 93 -31.63 -8.19 -8.24
CA VAL A 93 -32.79 -7.42 -8.69
C VAL A 93 -32.96 -6.16 -7.82
N GLY A 94 -33.42 -5.07 -8.44
CA GLY A 94 -33.65 -3.81 -7.74
C GLY A 94 -32.40 -2.94 -7.62
N VAL A 95 -32.39 -2.06 -6.62
CA VAL A 95 -31.30 -1.11 -6.33
C VAL A 95 -30.63 -1.51 -5.04
N ARG A 96 -29.31 -1.66 -5.08
CA ARG A 96 -28.46 -1.90 -3.92
C ARG A 96 -27.79 -0.61 -3.47
N ASP A 97 -27.83 -0.31 -2.18
CA ASP A 97 -27.14 0.83 -1.62
C ASP A 97 -25.62 0.62 -1.61
N ALA A 98 -24.90 1.63 -2.12
CA ALA A 98 -23.45 1.75 -2.12
C ALA A 98 -23.05 3.09 -1.45
N LEU A 99 -23.57 3.31 -0.24
CA LEU A 99 -23.49 4.59 0.48
C LEU A 99 -22.39 4.62 1.54
N THR A 100 -21.95 3.45 2.00
CA THR A 100 -20.97 3.28 3.08
C THR A 100 -19.90 2.27 2.68
N PRO A 101 -18.66 2.42 3.18
CA PRO A 101 -17.62 1.42 2.94
C PRO A 101 -18.05 0.03 3.41
N GLY A 102 -17.64 -0.99 2.67
CA GLY A 102 -17.78 -2.37 3.10
C GLY A 102 -16.64 -2.82 4.03
N PRO A 103 -16.74 -4.03 4.61
CA PRO A 103 -15.76 -4.53 5.56
C PRO A 103 -14.37 -4.69 4.94
N PRO A 104 -13.29 -4.34 5.65
CA PRO A 104 -11.95 -4.78 5.29
C PRO A 104 -11.77 -6.28 5.55
N SER A 105 -10.71 -6.87 5.00
CA SER A 105 -10.32 -8.25 5.32
C SER A 105 -10.01 -8.43 6.79
N LEU A 106 -10.21 -9.63 7.32
CA LEU A 106 -9.73 -10.00 8.67
C LEU A 106 -8.22 -9.74 8.76
N GLN A 107 -7.81 -9.02 9.80
CA GLN A 107 -6.43 -8.59 10.01
C GLN A 107 -6.16 -8.28 11.49
N PRO A 108 -4.87 -8.28 11.93
CA PRO A 108 -4.53 -8.11 13.35
C PRO A 108 -4.97 -6.77 13.96
N ASN A 109 -4.94 -5.70 13.17
CA ASN A 109 -5.24 -4.34 13.63
C ASN A 109 -6.59 -3.89 13.07
N ARG A 110 -7.52 -3.55 13.99
CA ARG A 110 -8.80 -2.94 13.62
C ARG A 110 -8.69 -1.42 13.71
N ARG A 111 -9.14 -0.73 12.67
CA ARG A 111 -9.30 0.73 12.68
C ARG A 111 -10.70 1.08 13.18
N SER A 112 -10.79 2.10 14.03
CA SER A 112 -12.08 2.54 14.61
C SER A 112 -12.96 3.30 13.62
N ASP A 113 -12.35 3.84 12.55
CA ASP A 113 -13.01 4.63 11.49
C ASP A 113 -13.48 3.77 10.29
N GLU A 114 -13.30 2.46 10.36
CA GLU A 114 -13.73 1.50 9.33
C GLU A 114 -14.76 0.50 9.88
N PRO A 115 -15.59 -0.13 9.02
CA PRO A 115 -16.47 -1.21 9.44
C PRO A 115 -15.70 -2.35 10.09
N PRO A 116 -16.36 -3.18 10.92
CA PRO A 116 -15.75 -4.41 11.42
C PRO A 116 -15.22 -5.26 10.29
N PRO A 117 -14.00 -5.84 10.42
CA PRO A 117 -13.42 -6.69 9.39
C PRO A 117 -14.23 -7.97 9.20
N SER A 118 -14.21 -8.53 8.00
CA SER A 118 -14.91 -9.76 7.62
C SER A 118 -14.06 -10.59 6.65
N GLU A 119 -14.35 -11.88 6.58
CA GLU A 119 -13.83 -12.72 5.50
C GLU A 119 -14.46 -12.34 4.17
N ASP A 120 -15.77 -12.04 4.15
CA ASP A 120 -16.49 -11.60 2.96
C ASP A 120 -16.26 -10.09 2.73
N CYS A 121 -15.02 -9.77 2.36
CA CYS A 121 -14.50 -8.43 2.21
C CYS A 121 -14.34 -7.96 0.75
N LEU A 122 -14.78 -8.75 -0.23
CA LEU A 122 -14.52 -8.49 -1.66
C LEU A 122 -15.42 -7.36 -2.21
N VAL A 123 -15.10 -6.15 -1.81
CA VAL A 123 -15.81 -4.92 -2.17
C VAL A 123 -14.85 -3.86 -2.69
N LEU A 124 -15.37 -2.90 -3.47
CA LEU A 124 -14.62 -1.74 -3.94
C LEU A 124 -15.40 -0.44 -3.71
N ASN A 125 -14.67 0.67 -3.76
CA ASN A 125 -15.17 2.03 -3.67
C ASN A 125 -14.83 2.78 -4.96
N ILE A 126 -15.74 3.67 -5.39
CA ILE A 126 -15.59 4.50 -6.59
C ILE A 126 -15.83 5.97 -6.21
N TRP A 127 -14.95 6.85 -6.69
CA TRP A 127 -15.10 8.30 -6.67
C TRP A 127 -15.07 8.79 -8.11
N THR A 128 -16.07 9.56 -8.51
CA THR A 128 -16.20 10.09 -9.87
C THR A 128 -16.82 11.49 -9.86
N PRO A 129 -16.43 12.39 -10.77
CA PRO A 129 -17.10 13.68 -10.92
C PRO A 129 -18.56 13.56 -11.33
N ALA A 130 -18.89 12.57 -12.18
CA ALA A 130 -20.26 12.36 -12.64
C ALA A 130 -20.49 10.94 -13.17
N VAL A 131 -21.75 10.52 -13.06
CA VAL A 131 -22.29 9.33 -13.75
C VAL A 131 -22.73 9.77 -15.16
N ASP A 132 -21.81 9.73 -16.11
CA ASP A 132 -22.01 10.16 -17.50
C ASP A 132 -21.20 9.28 -18.47
N HIS A 133 -21.11 9.65 -19.76
CA HIS A 133 -20.41 8.88 -20.81
C HIS A 133 -19.07 9.51 -21.23
N ARG A 134 -18.40 10.28 -20.34
CA ARG A 134 -17.18 11.03 -20.71
C ARG A 134 -15.93 10.16 -20.90
N ARG A 135 -15.94 8.90 -20.45
CA ARG A 135 -14.80 7.97 -20.58
C ARG A 135 -13.52 8.56 -19.97
N ARG A 136 -13.60 8.89 -18.66
CA ARG A 136 -12.48 9.41 -17.89
C ARG A 136 -11.42 8.36 -17.68
N PRO A 137 -10.13 8.73 -17.55
CA PRO A 137 -9.09 7.82 -17.07
C PRO A 137 -9.50 7.22 -15.73
N VAL A 138 -9.22 5.93 -15.53
CA VAL A 138 -9.50 5.21 -14.29
C VAL A 138 -8.19 4.98 -13.54
N MET A 139 -8.16 5.35 -12.26
CA MET A 139 -7.05 5.17 -11.36
C MET A 139 -7.42 4.10 -10.31
N PHE A 140 -6.95 2.87 -10.50
CA PHE A 140 -7.24 1.73 -9.62
C PHE A 140 -6.11 1.55 -8.61
N TYR A 141 -6.40 1.81 -7.34
CA TYR A 141 -5.43 1.78 -6.25
C TYR A 141 -5.41 0.47 -5.48
N ASN A 142 -4.22 -0.10 -5.33
CA ASN A 142 -3.90 -1.21 -4.43
C ASN A 142 -3.35 -0.64 -3.12
N HIS A 143 -4.07 -0.79 -2.02
CA HIS A 143 -3.63 -0.29 -0.72
C HIS A 143 -2.36 -1.00 -0.21
N GLY A 144 -1.58 -0.27 0.61
CA GLY A 144 -0.38 -0.77 1.28
C GLY A 144 -0.65 -1.72 2.45
N GLY A 145 0.29 -1.74 3.40
CA GLY A 145 0.21 -2.62 4.58
C GLY A 145 0.78 -4.02 4.34
N GLY A 146 1.75 -4.16 3.45
CA GLY A 146 2.28 -5.45 3.02
C GLY A 146 1.20 -6.29 2.36
N PHE A 147 1.15 -7.56 2.75
CA PHE A 147 0.10 -8.48 2.35
C PHE A 147 -0.80 -8.90 3.52
N VAL A 148 -0.69 -8.21 4.67
CA VAL A 148 -1.29 -8.66 5.94
C VAL A 148 -2.25 -7.67 6.58
N ILE A 149 -2.18 -6.37 6.26
CA ILE A 149 -3.06 -5.32 6.77
C ILE A 149 -3.45 -4.34 5.66
N GLY A 150 -4.41 -3.47 5.95
CA GLY A 150 -4.83 -2.38 5.07
C GLY A 150 -6.28 -2.48 4.60
N SER A 151 -6.74 -1.43 3.93
CA SER A 151 -8.10 -1.32 3.41
C SER A 151 -8.18 -0.29 2.29
N GLY A 152 -9.04 -0.53 1.32
CA GLY A 152 -9.39 0.44 0.27
C GLY A 152 -10.26 1.61 0.74
N SER A 153 -10.54 1.70 2.06
CA SER A 153 -11.37 2.74 2.67
C SER A 153 -10.59 3.69 3.58
N SER A 154 -9.27 3.54 3.68
CA SER A 154 -8.42 4.39 4.52
C SER A 154 -8.45 5.85 4.07
N ARG A 155 -8.51 6.80 5.05
CA ARG A 155 -8.71 8.24 4.79
C ARG A 155 -7.61 8.87 3.93
N ASN A 156 -6.36 8.51 4.16
CA ASN A 156 -5.23 9.06 3.40
C ASN A 156 -5.27 8.76 1.90
N GLN A 157 -6.09 7.80 1.49
CA GLN A 157 -6.28 7.36 0.10
C GLN A 157 -7.72 7.59 -0.40
N ASP A 158 -8.49 8.51 0.22
CA ASP A 158 -9.79 8.92 -0.34
C ASP A 158 -9.58 9.56 -1.71
N GLY A 159 -10.27 9.02 -2.72
CA GLY A 159 -10.07 9.42 -4.12
C GLY A 159 -10.82 10.70 -4.52
N GLY A 160 -11.54 11.33 -3.59
CA GLY A 160 -12.43 12.45 -3.90
C GLY A 160 -11.72 13.67 -4.47
N ASN A 161 -10.57 14.04 -3.90
CA ASN A 161 -9.81 15.20 -4.38
C ASN A 161 -9.21 14.96 -5.77
N LEU A 162 -8.61 13.79 -6.00
CA LEU A 162 -8.13 13.40 -7.34
C LEU A 162 -9.26 13.43 -8.38
N ALA A 163 -10.42 12.85 -8.05
CA ALA A 163 -11.54 12.77 -8.97
C ALA A 163 -12.04 14.17 -9.36
N ARG A 164 -12.23 15.08 -8.38
CA ARG A 164 -12.69 16.45 -8.62
C ARG A 164 -11.69 17.25 -9.43
N GLN A 165 -10.42 17.25 -9.00
CA GLN A 165 -9.42 18.18 -9.49
C GLN A 165 -8.93 17.83 -10.89
N TYR A 166 -8.86 16.54 -11.20
CA TYR A 166 -8.24 16.07 -12.43
C TYR A 166 -9.20 15.37 -13.41
N ASP A 167 -10.51 15.37 -13.15
CA ASP A 167 -11.52 14.74 -13.99
C ASP A 167 -11.16 13.28 -14.30
N VAL A 168 -10.93 12.49 -13.24
CA VAL A 168 -10.61 11.05 -13.29
C VAL A 168 -11.63 10.25 -12.46
N VAL A 169 -11.72 8.96 -12.71
CA VAL A 169 -12.42 8.01 -11.84
C VAL A 169 -11.41 7.30 -10.97
N VAL A 170 -11.57 7.35 -9.66
CA VAL A 170 -10.70 6.63 -8.71
C VAL A 170 -11.44 5.40 -8.18
N VAL A 171 -10.74 4.27 -8.13
CA VAL A 171 -11.25 3.01 -7.58
C VAL A 171 -10.26 2.48 -6.56
N ALA A 172 -10.75 2.03 -5.41
CA ALA A 172 -9.96 1.30 -4.42
C ALA A 172 -10.70 0.06 -3.94
N SER A 173 -10.03 -1.09 -3.88
CA SER A 173 -10.65 -2.35 -3.50
C SER A 173 -10.11 -2.93 -2.21
N ASN A 174 -10.95 -3.65 -1.47
CA ASN A 174 -10.54 -4.61 -0.46
C ASN A 174 -10.31 -5.97 -1.12
N HIS A 175 -9.38 -6.72 -0.59
CA HIS A 175 -9.03 -8.07 -1.02
C HIS A 175 -8.56 -8.87 0.20
N ARG A 176 -8.55 -10.20 0.13
CA ARG A 176 -8.09 -11.05 1.23
C ARG A 176 -6.62 -10.80 1.55
N LEU A 177 -6.30 -10.84 2.83
CA LEU A 177 -5.00 -10.55 3.40
C LEU A 177 -4.48 -11.70 4.26
N GLY A 178 -3.18 -11.66 4.55
CA GLY A 178 -2.53 -12.55 5.47
C GLY A 178 -2.73 -14.03 5.12
N LEU A 179 -2.96 -14.84 6.13
CA LEU A 179 -3.21 -16.27 5.99
C LEU A 179 -4.40 -16.56 5.06
N LEU A 180 -5.49 -15.79 5.17
CA LEU A 180 -6.69 -15.98 4.33
C LEU A 180 -6.46 -15.62 2.86
N GLY A 181 -5.50 -14.72 2.58
CA GLY A 181 -5.17 -14.29 1.22
C GLY A 181 -4.01 -15.04 0.57
N TYR A 182 -3.13 -15.69 1.36
CA TYR A 182 -1.84 -16.15 0.85
C TYR A 182 -1.34 -17.47 1.44
N LEU A 183 -2.16 -18.23 2.18
CA LEU A 183 -1.76 -19.57 2.62
C LEU A 183 -1.75 -20.52 1.43
N PHE A 184 -0.60 -21.14 1.15
CA PHE A 184 -0.40 -22.06 0.04
C PHE A 184 -0.63 -23.52 0.47
N LEU A 185 -1.66 -24.14 -0.08
CA LEU A 185 -2.12 -25.49 0.32
C LEU A 185 -2.01 -26.53 -0.80
N ALA A 186 -1.75 -26.13 -2.05
CA ALA A 186 -1.77 -27.03 -3.19
C ALA A 186 -0.80 -28.20 -3.04
N ASP A 187 0.39 -28.00 -2.47
CA ASP A 187 1.37 -29.07 -2.24
C ASP A 187 0.97 -30.03 -1.10
N LEU A 188 0.07 -29.61 -0.22
CA LEU A 188 -0.36 -30.39 0.92
C LEU A 188 -1.68 -31.13 0.66
N ALA A 189 -2.60 -30.53 -0.12
CA ALA A 189 -3.96 -31.01 -0.27
C ALA A 189 -4.43 -31.14 -1.74
N GLY A 190 -3.55 -30.89 -2.72
CA GLY A 190 -3.80 -31.16 -4.14
C GLY A 190 -4.64 -30.09 -4.85
N ASP A 191 -5.22 -30.48 -6.00
CA ASP A 191 -5.82 -29.58 -6.99
C ASP A 191 -7.02 -28.79 -6.49
N GLU A 192 -7.72 -29.25 -5.47
CA GLU A 192 -8.81 -28.49 -4.85
C GLU A 192 -8.33 -27.10 -4.38
N TYR A 193 -7.05 -27.01 -3.99
CA TYR A 193 -6.40 -25.80 -3.48
C TYR A 193 -5.42 -25.19 -4.50
N ALA A 194 -5.54 -25.49 -5.79
CA ALA A 194 -4.62 -25.01 -6.83
C ALA A 194 -4.47 -23.48 -6.88
N THR A 195 -5.50 -22.71 -6.48
CA THR A 195 -5.46 -21.25 -6.41
C THR A 195 -4.94 -20.70 -5.08
N SER A 196 -4.67 -21.57 -4.12
CA SER A 196 -4.17 -21.17 -2.80
C SER A 196 -2.78 -20.53 -2.89
N GLY A 197 -2.45 -19.65 -1.92
CA GLY A 197 -1.22 -18.86 -1.96
C GLY A 197 -1.32 -17.57 -2.79
N ASN A 198 -2.32 -17.46 -3.68
CA ASN A 198 -2.50 -16.32 -4.56
C ASN A 198 -3.92 -15.72 -4.51
N GLN A 199 -4.74 -16.11 -3.55
CA GLN A 199 -6.13 -15.67 -3.45
C GLN A 199 -6.24 -14.14 -3.41
N GLY A 200 -5.39 -13.46 -2.62
CA GLY A 200 -5.45 -12.00 -2.47
C GLY A 200 -5.15 -11.24 -3.77
N ILE A 201 -4.19 -11.70 -4.57
CA ILE A 201 -3.93 -11.07 -5.89
C ILE A 201 -4.95 -11.51 -6.95
N LEU A 202 -5.55 -12.69 -6.83
CA LEU A 202 -6.68 -13.12 -7.68
C LEU A 202 -7.94 -12.30 -7.38
N ASP A 203 -8.15 -11.89 -6.13
CA ASP A 203 -9.21 -10.95 -5.74
C ASP A 203 -9.03 -9.60 -6.44
N ILE A 204 -7.80 -9.06 -6.47
CA ILE A 204 -7.49 -7.81 -7.18
C ILE A 204 -7.73 -7.98 -8.70
N ALA A 205 -7.32 -9.10 -9.29
CA ALA A 205 -7.57 -9.39 -10.69
C ALA A 205 -9.08 -9.46 -11.00
N ALA A 206 -9.89 -10.03 -10.09
CA ALA A 206 -11.34 -10.03 -10.20
C ALA A 206 -11.95 -8.64 -10.07
N ALA A 207 -11.43 -7.78 -9.17
CA ALA A 207 -11.85 -6.39 -9.06
C ALA A 207 -11.54 -5.59 -10.34
N LEU A 208 -10.37 -5.79 -10.94
CA LEU A 208 -10.01 -5.18 -12.23
C LEU A 208 -10.90 -5.66 -13.37
N LYS A 209 -11.25 -6.95 -13.40
CA LYS A 209 -12.22 -7.49 -14.34
C LYS A 209 -13.59 -6.83 -14.16
N TRP A 210 -14.06 -6.69 -12.92
CA TRP A 210 -15.30 -5.98 -12.60
C TRP A 210 -15.26 -4.53 -13.09
N VAL A 211 -14.15 -3.82 -12.87
CA VAL A 211 -13.94 -2.45 -13.37
C VAL A 211 -14.02 -2.42 -14.90
N TYR A 212 -13.34 -3.32 -15.59
CA TYR A 212 -13.40 -3.42 -17.05
C TYR A 212 -14.83 -3.59 -17.56
N GLU A 213 -15.66 -4.40 -16.89
CA GLU A 213 -17.03 -4.70 -17.29
C GLU A 213 -18.05 -3.60 -16.95
N ASN A 214 -17.75 -2.71 -15.98
CA ASN A 214 -18.79 -1.86 -15.39
C ASN A 214 -18.43 -0.36 -15.28
N ILE A 215 -17.15 0.03 -15.43
CA ILE A 215 -16.73 1.38 -15.09
C ILE A 215 -17.30 2.48 -15.99
N GLU A 216 -17.77 2.14 -17.20
CA GLU A 216 -18.48 3.06 -18.08
C GLU A 216 -19.75 3.62 -17.43
N ALA A 217 -20.43 2.82 -16.60
CA ALA A 217 -21.61 3.26 -15.84
C ALA A 217 -21.30 4.34 -14.81
N PHE A 218 -20.02 4.59 -14.53
CA PHE A 218 -19.52 5.60 -13.58
C PHE A 218 -18.73 6.71 -14.30
N GLY A 219 -18.83 6.77 -15.63
CA GLY A 219 -18.14 7.77 -16.46
C GLY A 219 -16.67 7.49 -16.73
N GLY A 220 -16.16 6.28 -16.40
CA GLY A 220 -14.78 5.86 -16.63
C GLY A 220 -14.58 5.15 -17.99
N ASP A 221 -13.33 5.07 -18.44
CA ASP A 221 -12.92 4.34 -19.65
C ASP A 221 -12.30 2.99 -19.27
N PRO A 222 -12.94 1.84 -19.58
CA PRO A 222 -12.39 0.51 -19.31
C PRO A 222 -11.09 0.22 -20.08
N HIS A 223 -10.81 0.99 -21.14
CA HIS A 223 -9.60 0.88 -21.95
C HIS A 223 -8.51 1.89 -21.56
N ASN A 224 -8.72 2.65 -20.48
CA ASN A 224 -7.73 3.59 -19.93
C ASN A 224 -7.62 3.47 -18.41
N VAL A 225 -7.22 2.30 -17.95
CA VAL A 225 -7.07 1.96 -16.52
C VAL A 225 -5.59 1.97 -16.13
N MET A 226 -5.23 2.78 -15.14
CA MET A 226 -3.94 2.76 -14.45
C MET A 226 -4.08 1.99 -13.14
N VAL A 227 -3.27 0.96 -12.94
CA VAL A 227 -3.12 0.29 -11.65
C VAL A 227 -1.95 0.91 -10.91
N PHE A 228 -2.14 1.30 -9.64
CA PHE A 228 -1.08 1.89 -8.84
C PHE A 228 -1.20 1.48 -7.37
N GLY A 229 -0.10 1.57 -6.64
CA GLY A 229 -0.12 1.23 -5.23
C GLY A 229 1.22 1.47 -4.56
N GLU A 230 1.14 1.75 -3.27
CA GLU A 230 2.29 2.09 -2.42
C GLU A 230 2.60 0.96 -1.44
N SER A 231 3.89 0.76 -1.13
CA SER A 231 4.34 -0.28 -0.19
C SER A 231 3.94 -1.68 -0.64
N GLY A 232 3.24 -2.44 0.20
CA GLY A 232 2.60 -3.69 -0.20
C GLY A 232 1.69 -3.55 -1.41
N GLY A 233 1.10 -2.36 -1.65
CA GLY A 233 0.33 -2.03 -2.85
C GLY A 233 1.19 -1.99 -4.11
N GLY A 234 2.42 -1.49 -4.02
CA GLY A 234 3.42 -1.55 -5.10
C GLY A 234 3.80 -2.98 -5.44
N ALA A 235 4.03 -3.81 -4.43
CA ALA A 235 4.31 -5.22 -4.63
C ALA A 235 3.12 -5.99 -5.23
N LYS A 236 1.88 -5.67 -4.83
CA LYS A 236 0.66 -6.19 -5.46
C LYS A 236 0.55 -5.74 -6.92
N THR A 237 0.86 -4.48 -7.20
CA THR A 237 0.89 -3.94 -8.56
C THR A 237 1.94 -4.65 -9.42
N SER A 238 3.11 -4.99 -8.87
CA SER A 238 4.12 -5.81 -9.54
C SER A 238 3.57 -7.19 -9.91
N CYS A 239 2.83 -7.84 -9.01
CA CYS A 239 2.17 -9.12 -9.31
C CYS A 239 1.12 -8.96 -10.41
N ILE A 240 0.23 -7.96 -10.33
CA ILE A 240 -0.80 -7.68 -11.34
C ILE A 240 -0.18 -7.42 -12.71
N TYR A 241 0.97 -6.73 -12.74
CA TYR A 241 1.72 -6.46 -13.97
C TYR A 241 2.26 -7.74 -14.63
N ALA A 242 2.47 -8.81 -13.85
CA ALA A 242 2.98 -10.12 -14.27
C ALA A 242 1.89 -11.20 -14.46
N MET A 243 0.65 -10.97 -13.96
CA MET A 243 -0.39 -12.00 -13.94
C MET A 243 -1.13 -12.14 -15.27
N PRO A 244 -1.22 -13.36 -15.85
CA PRO A 244 -2.02 -13.62 -17.06
C PRO A 244 -3.50 -13.22 -16.92
N SER A 245 -4.12 -13.46 -15.76
CA SER A 245 -5.52 -13.17 -15.49
C SER A 245 -5.86 -11.67 -15.45
N ALA A 246 -4.88 -10.80 -15.22
CA ALA A 246 -5.07 -9.36 -15.19
C ALA A 246 -4.71 -8.65 -16.51
N LYS A 247 -4.04 -9.33 -17.46
CA LYS A 247 -3.41 -8.75 -18.65
C LYS A 247 -4.32 -7.80 -19.45
N GLY A 248 -5.58 -8.14 -19.61
CA GLY A 248 -6.56 -7.39 -20.43
C GLY A 248 -7.29 -6.26 -19.70
N HIS A 249 -7.10 -6.10 -18.39
CA HIS A 249 -7.95 -5.27 -17.55
C HIS A 249 -7.27 -3.97 -17.06
N PHE A 250 -6.04 -3.69 -17.49
CA PHE A 250 -5.34 -2.44 -17.23
C PHE A 250 -4.41 -2.07 -18.39
N ASN A 251 -4.01 -0.80 -18.47
CA ASN A 251 -3.25 -0.23 -19.58
C ASN A 251 -1.89 0.34 -19.19
N LYS A 252 -1.71 0.71 -17.94
CA LYS A 252 -0.47 1.25 -17.38
C LYS A 252 -0.40 0.99 -15.88
N ALA A 253 0.79 1.10 -15.29
CA ALA A 253 0.98 0.85 -13.87
C ALA A 253 1.95 1.85 -13.20
N SER A 254 1.80 2.02 -11.87
CA SER A 254 2.76 2.73 -11.03
C SER A 254 3.10 1.88 -9.80
N ILE A 255 4.37 1.51 -9.65
CA ILE A 255 4.90 0.72 -8.53
C ILE A 255 5.62 1.67 -7.59
N GLU A 256 5.08 1.86 -6.38
CA GLU A 256 5.46 2.94 -5.50
C GLU A 256 5.97 2.40 -4.17
N SER A 257 7.21 2.69 -3.80
CA SER A 257 7.82 2.30 -2.51
C SER A 257 7.60 0.83 -2.12
N GLY A 258 7.49 -0.04 -3.11
CA GLY A 258 7.20 -1.47 -2.95
C GLY A 258 7.64 -2.28 -4.17
N PRO A 259 8.94 -2.26 -4.53
CA PRO A 259 9.43 -2.97 -5.70
C PRO A 259 9.30 -4.48 -5.51
N GLY A 260 8.28 -5.07 -6.11
CA GLY A 260 8.04 -6.50 -6.07
C GLY A 260 8.80 -7.24 -7.15
N VAL A 261 10.13 -7.29 -7.06
CA VAL A 261 11.00 -8.03 -7.99
C VAL A 261 10.77 -9.53 -7.85
N HIS A 262 10.84 -10.02 -6.61
CA HIS A 262 10.64 -11.42 -6.25
C HIS A 262 9.39 -11.60 -5.40
N MET A 263 8.76 -12.77 -5.49
CA MET A 263 7.67 -13.22 -4.61
C MET A 263 8.05 -14.51 -3.92
N THR A 264 7.19 -15.03 -3.07
CA THR A 264 7.48 -16.20 -2.24
C THR A 264 7.72 -17.45 -3.11
N PRO A 265 8.86 -18.12 -3.00
CA PRO A 265 9.08 -19.44 -3.61
C PRO A 265 8.10 -20.47 -3.05
N ARG A 266 7.71 -21.42 -3.90
CA ARG A 266 6.72 -22.46 -3.61
C ARG A 266 7.07 -23.31 -2.38
N ASP A 267 8.33 -23.68 -2.24
CA ASP A 267 8.84 -24.49 -1.14
C ASP A 267 8.74 -23.77 0.22
N LEU A 268 9.07 -22.47 0.27
CA LEU A 268 8.92 -21.65 1.48
C LEU A 268 7.45 -21.43 1.84
N ALA A 269 6.58 -21.29 0.85
CA ALA A 269 5.14 -21.19 1.07
C ALA A 269 4.57 -22.51 1.65
N THR A 270 5.04 -23.66 1.17
CA THR A 270 4.68 -25.00 1.70
C THR A 270 5.17 -25.18 3.14
N GLN A 271 6.39 -24.70 3.46
CA GLN A 271 6.88 -24.70 4.84
C GLN A 271 6.00 -23.83 5.75
N THR A 272 5.61 -22.63 5.30
CA THR A 272 4.68 -21.75 6.03
C THR A 272 3.35 -22.45 6.30
N ALA A 273 2.78 -23.12 5.30
CA ALA A 273 1.53 -23.88 5.47
C ALA A 273 1.68 -25.02 6.50
N THR A 274 2.80 -25.71 6.48
CA THR A 274 3.12 -26.75 7.48
C THR A 274 3.20 -26.17 8.90
N MET A 275 3.83 -24.99 9.06
CA MET A 275 3.88 -24.29 10.35
C MET A 275 2.47 -23.90 10.84
N VAL A 276 1.58 -23.45 9.95
CA VAL A 276 0.18 -23.14 10.28
C VAL A 276 -0.57 -24.39 10.76
N LEU A 277 -0.46 -25.52 10.06
CA LEU A 277 -1.08 -26.77 10.49
C LEU A 277 -0.56 -27.22 11.86
N THR A 278 0.75 -27.16 12.07
CA THR A 278 1.39 -27.50 13.36
C THR A 278 0.86 -26.62 14.49
N GLU A 279 0.75 -25.31 14.26
CA GLU A 279 0.23 -24.36 15.26
C GLU A 279 -1.23 -24.63 15.64
N LEU A 280 -2.01 -25.18 14.72
CA LEU A 280 -3.41 -25.59 14.91
C LEU A 280 -3.55 -27.03 15.44
N GLY A 281 -2.46 -27.80 15.57
CA GLY A 281 -2.51 -29.22 15.95
C GLY A 281 -3.13 -30.10 14.86
N LEU A 282 -3.08 -29.67 13.59
CA LEU A 282 -3.63 -30.41 12.44
C LEU A 282 -2.52 -31.16 11.70
N SER A 283 -2.85 -32.38 11.26
CA SER A 283 -2.02 -33.14 10.32
C SER A 283 -2.27 -32.70 8.87
N ARG A 284 -1.37 -33.13 7.96
CA ARG A 284 -1.53 -32.90 6.51
C ARG A 284 -2.86 -33.45 5.97
N ASN A 285 -3.35 -34.55 6.48
CA ASN A 285 -4.61 -35.17 6.03
C ASN A 285 -5.86 -34.42 6.55
N GLU A 286 -5.67 -33.44 7.42
CA GLU A 286 -6.73 -32.65 8.04
C GLU A 286 -6.81 -31.20 7.51
N VAL A 287 -6.14 -30.88 6.39
CA VAL A 287 -6.17 -29.55 5.77
C VAL A 287 -7.60 -29.06 5.55
N GLY A 288 -8.54 -29.93 5.18
CA GLY A 288 -9.95 -29.61 5.03
C GLY A 288 -10.62 -29.01 6.28
N LYS A 289 -10.09 -29.26 7.48
CA LYS A 289 -10.60 -28.66 8.73
C LYS A 289 -10.29 -27.17 8.87
N LEU A 290 -9.36 -26.64 8.08
CA LEU A 290 -9.05 -25.19 8.09
C LEU A 290 -10.27 -24.32 7.77
N LYS A 291 -11.23 -24.83 7.00
CA LYS A 291 -12.50 -24.12 6.69
C LYS A 291 -13.38 -23.92 7.92
N ASP A 292 -13.25 -24.77 8.93
CA ASP A 292 -14.07 -24.77 10.15
C ASP A 292 -13.40 -23.99 11.30
N VAL A 293 -12.13 -23.59 11.15
CA VAL A 293 -11.43 -22.79 12.16
C VAL A 293 -11.98 -21.36 12.15
N PRO A 294 -12.34 -20.79 13.33
CA PRO A 294 -12.79 -19.40 13.39
C PRO A 294 -11.79 -18.44 12.74
N GLY A 295 -12.28 -17.45 11.96
CA GLY A 295 -11.43 -16.51 11.23
C GLY A 295 -10.47 -15.74 12.12
N ASP A 296 -10.93 -15.27 13.29
CA ASP A 296 -10.06 -14.59 14.27
C ASP A 296 -8.95 -15.51 14.78
N LYS A 297 -9.24 -16.81 14.93
CA LYS A 297 -8.22 -17.79 15.30
C LYS A 297 -7.16 -17.96 14.22
N LEU A 298 -7.54 -17.89 12.94
CA LEU A 298 -6.57 -17.92 11.83
C LEU A 298 -5.66 -16.67 11.86
N VAL A 299 -6.21 -15.49 12.22
CA VAL A 299 -5.40 -14.28 12.41
C VAL A 299 -4.43 -14.40 13.59
N GLU A 300 -4.85 -14.99 14.71
CA GLU A 300 -3.96 -15.30 15.83
C GLU A 300 -2.81 -16.24 15.43
N VAL A 301 -3.15 -17.32 14.72
CA VAL A 301 -2.19 -18.31 14.22
C VAL A 301 -1.19 -17.68 13.25
N GLN A 302 -1.65 -16.82 12.34
CA GLN A 302 -0.78 -16.02 11.47
C GLN A 302 0.29 -15.28 12.28
N GLY A 303 -0.13 -14.57 13.35
CA GLY A 303 0.80 -13.86 14.24
C GLY A 303 1.77 -14.79 14.97
N ALA A 304 1.29 -15.95 15.44
CA ALA A 304 2.12 -16.94 16.12
C ALA A 304 3.20 -17.53 15.19
N VAL A 305 2.81 -17.92 13.98
CA VAL A 305 3.70 -18.46 12.94
C VAL A 305 4.75 -17.42 12.53
N ALA A 306 4.35 -16.16 12.32
CA ALA A 306 5.28 -15.08 11.97
C ALA A 306 6.34 -14.82 13.05
N ARG A 307 5.98 -14.97 14.34
CA ARG A 307 6.95 -14.84 15.47
C ARG A 307 7.89 -16.03 15.61
N LYS A 308 7.44 -17.22 15.26
CA LYS A 308 8.25 -18.46 15.31
C LYS A 308 9.14 -18.65 14.09
N ALA A 309 8.93 -17.86 13.06
CA ALA A 309 9.70 -17.95 11.83
C ALA A 309 11.19 -17.71 12.10
N PRO A 310 12.09 -18.54 11.57
CA PRO A 310 13.52 -18.34 11.72
C PRO A 310 13.97 -17.04 11.02
N GLY A 311 14.82 -16.31 11.69
CA GLY A 311 15.40 -15.06 11.17
C GLY A 311 14.60 -13.80 11.50
N ASN A 312 15.32 -12.70 11.70
CA ASN A 312 14.75 -11.36 11.76
C ASN A 312 14.16 -11.02 10.38
N LEU A 313 13.27 -10.01 10.34
CA LEU A 313 12.96 -9.27 9.12
C LEU A 313 14.25 -8.60 8.62
N THR A 314 15.17 -9.38 8.10
CA THR A 314 16.27 -8.86 7.32
C THR A 314 15.64 -8.46 5.98
N LEU A 315 15.61 -7.15 5.74
CA LEU A 315 15.47 -6.65 4.40
C LEU A 315 16.59 -7.34 3.63
N SER A 316 16.26 -8.26 2.73
CA SER A 316 17.27 -8.93 1.92
C SER A 316 17.98 -7.81 1.17
N GLY A 317 19.28 -7.64 1.44
CA GLY A 317 20.08 -6.61 0.79
C GLY A 317 20.26 -6.93 -0.66
N GLY A 318 20.56 -5.90 -1.42
CA GLY A 318 20.80 -6.00 -2.83
C GLY A 318 19.63 -5.55 -3.70
N ARG A 319 19.75 -5.73 -5.00
CA ARG A 319 18.73 -5.34 -5.99
C ARG A 319 17.40 -6.10 -5.87
N ASN A 320 17.32 -7.08 -4.97
CA ASN A 320 16.19 -8.00 -4.87
C ASN A 320 14.89 -7.40 -4.28
N GLY A 321 14.93 -6.14 -3.86
CA GLY A 321 13.75 -5.46 -3.31
C GLY A 321 13.28 -5.99 -1.95
N MET A 322 12.17 -5.47 -1.46
CA MET A 322 11.62 -5.76 -0.14
C MET A 322 10.74 -7.03 -0.13
N VAL A 323 11.18 -8.14 -0.70
CA VAL A 323 10.47 -9.41 -0.53
C VAL A 323 11.18 -10.26 0.49
N VAL A 324 10.53 -10.39 1.62
CA VAL A 324 10.96 -11.30 2.68
C VAL A 324 10.40 -12.69 2.38
N ALA A 325 11.02 -13.38 1.44
CA ALA A 325 10.76 -14.80 1.24
C ALA A 325 11.38 -15.59 2.40
N ARG A 326 10.60 -15.81 3.46
CA ARG A 326 11.00 -16.67 4.59
C ARG A 326 9.84 -17.57 4.99
N PRO A 327 10.09 -18.73 5.59
CA PRO A 327 9.04 -19.50 6.24
C PRO A 327 8.30 -18.62 7.28
N GLY A 328 6.98 -18.76 7.37
CA GLY A 328 6.14 -17.96 8.27
C GLY A 328 5.73 -16.58 7.71
N GLY A 329 6.18 -16.21 6.51
CA GLY A 329 5.67 -15.05 5.76
C GLY A 329 4.40 -15.40 4.97
N PHE A 330 3.52 -14.42 4.77
CA PHE A 330 2.31 -14.55 3.96
C PHE A 330 2.35 -13.52 2.83
N GLY A 331 2.46 -13.97 1.61
CA GLY A 331 2.52 -13.16 0.40
C GLY A 331 2.34 -14.02 -0.85
N PRO A 332 2.20 -13.41 -2.03
CA PRO A 332 2.01 -14.12 -3.29
C PRO A 332 3.07 -15.18 -3.55
N VAL A 333 2.65 -16.28 -4.11
CA VAL A 333 3.50 -17.47 -4.34
C VAL A 333 3.77 -17.64 -5.83
N VAL A 334 5.03 -17.84 -6.20
CA VAL A 334 5.40 -18.28 -7.55
C VAL A 334 4.99 -19.73 -7.69
N ASP A 335 3.76 -19.96 -8.17
CA ASP A 335 3.11 -21.26 -8.25
C ASP A 335 3.23 -21.93 -9.63
N GLY A 336 3.78 -21.23 -10.61
CA GLY A 336 3.92 -21.71 -11.99
C GLY A 336 2.65 -21.57 -12.85
N THR A 337 1.53 -21.08 -12.29
CA THR A 337 0.23 -20.99 -12.97
C THR A 337 -0.40 -19.60 -12.87
N TYR A 338 -0.78 -19.18 -11.67
CA TYR A 338 -1.43 -17.89 -11.44
C TYR A 338 -0.43 -16.75 -11.34
N LEU A 339 0.71 -16.99 -10.71
CA LEU A 339 1.92 -16.18 -10.80
C LEU A 339 3.05 -17.08 -11.34
N PRO A 340 3.20 -17.17 -12.67
CA PRO A 340 4.08 -18.17 -13.29
C PRO A 340 5.56 -18.01 -12.96
N TYR A 341 6.00 -16.76 -12.75
CA TYR A 341 7.37 -16.37 -12.49
C TYR A 341 7.40 -15.25 -11.46
N HIS A 342 8.57 -14.95 -10.92
CA HIS A 342 8.78 -13.71 -10.19
C HIS A 342 8.43 -12.52 -11.08
N PRO A 343 7.77 -11.46 -10.56
CA PRO A 343 7.25 -10.39 -11.42
C PRO A 343 8.29 -9.70 -12.28
N PHE A 344 9.50 -9.51 -11.75
CA PHE A 344 10.58 -8.86 -12.50
C PHE A 344 11.90 -9.66 -12.49
N ASP A 345 11.87 -10.97 -12.29
CA ASP A 345 13.03 -11.82 -12.37
C ASP A 345 12.76 -13.07 -13.23
N PRO A 346 13.67 -13.43 -14.17
CA PRO A 346 14.92 -12.73 -14.53
C PRO A 346 14.72 -11.48 -15.41
N THR A 347 13.52 -11.24 -15.93
CA THR A 347 13.20 -10.11 -16.82
C THR A 347 11.86 -9.49 -16.45
N ALA A 348 11.58 -8.28 -16.91
CA ALA A 348 10.25 -7.71 -16.80
C ALA A 348 9.23 -8.57 -17.57
N PRO A 349 7.94 -8.66 -17.12
CA PRO A 349 6.97 -9.59 -17.69
C PRO A 349 6.58 -9.21 -19.12
N LEU A 350 6.76 -10.14 -20.06
CA LEU A 350 6.46 -9.93 -21.48
C LEU A 350 5.00 -9.60 -21.75
N ILE A 351 4.08 -10.09 -20.91
CA ILE A 351 2.64 -9.85 -21.07
C ILE A 351 2.23 -8.38 -20.88
N SER A 352 3.11 -7.57 -20.27
CA SER A 352 2.93 -6.13 -20.04
C SER A 352 3.99 -5.28 -20.74
N ARG A 353 4.65 -5.82 -21.77
CA ARG A 353 5.68 -5.12 -22.53
C ARG A 353 5.18 -3.79 -23.14
N ASP A 354 3.96 -3.76 -23.58
CA ASP A 354 3.27 -2.64 -24.23
C ASP A 354 2.63 -1.64 -23.24
N LYS A 355 2.77 -1.87 -21.95
CA LYS A 355 2.19 -1.02 -20.90
C LYS A 355 3.23 -0.09 -20.30
N PRO A 356 3.01 1.25 -20.33
CA PRO A 356 3.86 2.20 -19.63
C PRO A 356 3.91 1.92 -18.13
N LEU A 357 5.07 2.18 -17.52
CA LEU A 357 5.33 1.96 -16.10
C LEU A 357 5.92 3.20 -15.45
N MET A 358 5.40 3.62 -14.30
CA MET A 358 6.11 4.47 -13.35
C MET A 358 6.64 3.60 -12.20
N VAL A 359 7.82 3.92 -11.69
CA VAL A 359 8.39 3.26 -10.51
C VAL A 359 9.22 4.25 -9.71
N GLY A 360 9.19 4.15 -8.39
CA GLY A 360 10.01 5.01 -7.53
C GLY A 360 9.74 4.83 -6.06
N THR A 361 10.39 5.68 -5.27
CA THR A 361 10.41 5.59 -3.80
C THR A 361 10.36 6.98 -3.18
N ASN A 362 10.17 7.01 -1.88
CA ASN A 362 10.49 8.17 -1.07
C ASN A 362 11.99 8.16 -0.72
N ARG A 363 12.55 9.35 -0.41
CA ARG A 363 13.99 9.47 -0.12
C ARG A 363 14.41 8.85 1.21
N ASP A 364 13.53 8.91 2.22
CA ASP A 364 13.84 8.56 3.61
C ASP A 364 12.94 7.43 4.14
N GLU A 365 12.62 6.44 3.30
CA GLU A 365 11.66 5.36 3.56
C GLU A 365 11.78 4.74 4.96
N MET A 366 13.01 4.41 5.37
CA MET A 366 13.26 3.67 6.60
C MET A 366 12.99 4.46 7.87
N ALA A 367 12.93 5.79 7.79
CA ALA A 367 12.57 6.63 8.94
C ALA A 367 11.19 6.26 9.51
N PHE A 368 10.20 5.97 8.66
CA PHE A 368 8.88 5.51 9.08
C PHE A 368 8.95 4.21 9.89
N PHE A 369 9.69 3.22 9.43
CA PHE A 369 9.76 1.91 10.11
C PHE A 369 10.49 1.99 11.44
N TYR A 370 11.50 2.86 11.57
CA TYR A 370 12.17 3.11 12.84
C TYR A 370 11.26 3.85 13.82
N TRP A 371 10.52 4.84 13.34
CA TRP A 371 9.53 5.58 14.12
C TRP A 371 8.40 4.67 14.63
N GLU A 372 7.78 3.86 13.75
CA GLU A 372 6.70 2.91 14.12
C GLU A 372 7.16 1.88 15.16
N ARG A 373 8.42 1.46 15.11
CA ARG A 373 9.03 0.53 16.10
C ARG A 373 9.50 1.21 17.36
N LYS A 374 9.38 2.54 17.44
CA LYS A 374 9.87 3.36 18.55
C LYS A 374 11.38 3.22 18.79
N ALA A 375 12.15 2.97 17.74
CA ALA A 375 13.60 2.85 17.75
C ALA A 375 14.24 4.27 17.72
N THR A 376 13.96 5.08 18.76
CA THR A 376 14.37 6.49 18.83
C THR A 376 15.88 6.67 18.84
N GLU A 377 16.63 5.67 19.32
CA GLU A 377 18.08 5.63 19.30
C GLU A 377 18.68 5.72 17.89
N LEU A 378 17.95 5.27 16.86
CA LEU A 378 18.39 5.34 15.47
C LEU A 378 18.29 6.77 14.89
N PHE A 379 17.57 7.67 15.55
CA PHE A 379 17.46 9.08 15.18
C PHE A 379 18.42 10.00 15.95
N THR A 380 19.26 9.42 16.82
CA THR A 380 20.23 10.15 17.64
C THR A 380 21.62 9.52 17.59
N LEU A 381 21.94 8.85 16.47
CA LEU A 381 23.22 8.19 16.29
C LEU A 381 24.36 9.20 16.31
N THR A 382 25.44 8.82 17.00
CA THR A 382 26.77 9.42 16.85
C THR A 382 27.52 8.72 15.71
N ASP A 383 28.69 9.22 15.32
CA ASP A 383 29.54 8.56 14.34
C ASP A 383 29.95 7.15 14.76
N ASP A 384 30.29 6.97 16.04
CA ASP A 384 30.60 5.64 16.59
C ASP A 384 29.38 4.74 16.63
N GLY A 385 28.21 5.30 16.97
CA GLY A 385 26.93 4.59 16.94
C GLY A 385 26.55 4.12 15.52
N LEU A 386 26.70 4.98 14.53
CA LEU A 386 26.50 4.62 13.12
C LEU A 386 27.46 3.49 12.71
N LYS A 387 28.75 3.63 13.01
CA LYS A 387 29.73 2.60 12.70
C LYS A 387 29.37 1.26 13.31
N ALA A 388 29.00 1.25 14.59
CA ALA A 388 28.59 0.02 15.29
C ALA A 388 27.35 -0.64 14.68
N GLN A 389 26.33 0.14 14.24
CA GLN A 389 25.17 -0.39 13.53
C GLN A 389 25.56 -0.98 12.18
N LEU A 390 26.40 -0.29 11.41
CA LEU A 390 26.86 -0.78 10.11
C LEU A 390 27.73 -2.03 10.24
N ASP A 391 28.61 -2.11 11.24
CA ASP A 391 29.43 -3.31 11.50
C ASP A 391 28.53 -4.52 11.82
N LYS A 392 27.45 -4.31 12.57
CA LYS A 392 26.45 -5.33 12.87
C LYS A 392 25.68 -5.79 11.64
N ASP A 393 25.26 -4.85 10.77
CA ASP A 393 24.37 -5.12 9.64
C ASP A 393 25.13 -5.63 8.40
N PHE A 394 26.40 -5.22 8.23
CA PHE A 394 27.17 -5.42 7.00
C PHE A 394 28.59 -6.02 7.20
N GLY A 395 29.01 -6.24 8.45
CA GLY A 395 30.30 -6.85 8.75
C GLY A 395 31.48 -6.10 8.11
N GLU A 396 32.32 -6.83 7.38
CA GLU A 396 33.53 -6.29 6.71
C GLU A 396 33.23 -5.21 5.66
N ASN A 397 32.02 -5.17 5.12
CA ASN A 397 31.62 -4.17 4.12
C ASN A 397 31.26 -2.80 4.71
N SER A 398 31.09 -2.70 6.02
CA SER A 398 30.60 -1.50 6.73
C SER A 398 31.45 -0.26 6.43
N GLY A 399 32.77 -0.38 6.42
CA GLY A 399 33.69 0.72 6.15
C GLY A 399 33.58 1.27 4.72
N LYS A 400 33.44 0.39 3.72
CA LYS A 400 33.25 0.77 2.31
C LYS A 400 31.90 1.46 2.11
N ILE A 401 30.84 0.93 2.72
CA ILE A 401 29.50 1.51 2.68
C ILE A 401 29.52 2.90 3.29
N LEU A 402 30.02 3.05 4.50
CA LEU A 402 30.08 4.33 5.21
C LEU A 402 30.87 5.39 4.39
N ALA A 403 32.02 5.03 3.85
CA ALA A 403 32.84 5.95 3.06
C ALA A 403 32.09 6.43 1.80
N THR A 404 31.41 5.54 1.09
CA THR A 404 30.63 5.88 -0.11
C THR A 404 29.47 6.83 0.24
N TYR A 405 28.68 6.52 1.24
CA TYR A 405 27.52 7.34 1.63
C TYR A 405 27.91 8.70 2.23
N ARG A 406 29.05 8.80 2.93
CA ARG A 406 29.57 10.10 3.35
C ARG A 406 30.02 10.98 2.18
N LYS A 407 30.57 10.37 1.11
CA LYS A 407 30.97 11.08 -0.10
C LYS A 407 29.74 11.55 -0.89
N SER A 408 28.76 10.69 -1.08
CA SER A 408 27.54 11.00 -1.88
C SER A 408 26.57 11.94 -1.18
N ARG A 409 26.58 12.00 0.17
CA ARG A 409 25.68 12.78 1.00
C ARG A 409 26.45 13.68 1.98
N PRO A 410 27.17 14.69 1.48
CA PRO A 410 27.97 15.56 2.34
C PRO A 410 27.08 16.35 3.30
N GLY A 411 27.45 16.35 4.59
CA GLY A 411 26.71 17.04 5.64
C GLY A 411 25.54 16.26 6.26
N ALA A 412 25.21 15.07 5.75
CA ALA A 412 24.20 14.22 6.37
C ALA A 412 24.64 13.77 7.77
N SER A 413 23.71 13.80 8.73
CA SER A 413 23.96 13.29 10.07
C SER A 413 24.17 11.76 10.06
N PRO A 414 24.77 11.19 11.13
CA PRO A 414 24.88 9.73 11.24
C PRO A 414 23.54 9.01 11.12
N SER A 415 22.46 9.56 11.66
CA SER A 415 21.11 9.00 11.53
C SER A 415 20.56 9.09 10.12
N ASP A 416 20.75 10.22 9.41
CA ASP A 416 20.35 10.36 8.00
C ASP A 416 21.08 9.35 7.11
N LEU A 417 22.38 9.13 7.34
CA LEU A 417 23.14 8.12 6.60
C LEU A 417 22.62 6.71 6.84
N TYR A 418 22.28 6.37 8.10
CA TYR A 418 21.71 5.07 8.41
C TYR A 418 20.34 4.85 7.78
N VAL A 419 19.47 5.87 7.78
CA VAL A 419 18.19 5.87 7.06
C VAL A 419 18.42 5.67 5.56
N ALA A 420 19.33 6.43 4.95
CA ALA A 420 19.61 6.39 3.52
C ALA A 420 20.15 5.03 3.05
N ILE A 421 21.12 4.46 3.78
CA ILE A 421 21.71 3.15 3.50
C ILE A 421 20.62 2.07 3.49
N ASN A 422 19.77 2.06 4.50
CA ASN A 422 18.71 1.05 4.60
C ASN A 422 17.55 1.32 3.64
N THR A 423 17.25 2.58 3.30
CA THR A 423 16.29 2.93 2.23
C THR A 423 16.75 2.41 0.88
N SER A 424 18.04 2.56 0.56
CA SER A 424 18.59 2.02 -0.68
C SER A 424 18.35 0.52 -0.79
N ARG A 425 18.72 -0.25 0.24
CA ARG A 425 18.52 -1.71 0.27
C ARG A 425 17.05 -2.11 0.20
N ALA A 426 16.20 -1.42 0.93
CA ALA A 426 14.81 -1.82 1.05
C ALA A 426 14.01 -1.56 -0.22
N MET A 427 14.25 -0.42 -0.89
CA MET A 427 13.31 0.06 -1.90
C MET A 427 13.97 0.64 -3.14
N TRP A 428 15.03 1.46 -3.00
CA TRP A 428 15.61 2.18 -4.13
C TRP A 428 16.25 1.25 -5.15
N LEU A 429 17.09 0.30 -4.71
CA LEU A 429 17.77 -0.65 -5.59
C LEU A 429 16.79 -1.54 -6.35
N GLY A 430 15.78 -2.07 -5.69
CA GLY A 430 14.73 -2.86 -6.35
C GLY A 430 13.90 -2.04 -7.35
N SER A 431 13.69 -0.73 -7.08
CA SER A 431 12.99 0.16 -8.01
C SER A 431 13.84 0.44 -9.25
N ILE A 432 15.17 0.62 -9.10
CA ILE A 432 16.12 0.72 -10.21
C ILE A 432 16.09 -0.57 -11.05
N GLU A 433 16.14 -1.72 -10.41
CA GLU A 433 16.11 -3.02 -11.10
C GLU A 433 14.85 -3.18 -11.95
N ILE A 434 13.67 -2.84 -11.40
CA ILE A 434 12.41 -2.83 -12.16
C ILE A 434 12.51 -1.91 -13.38
N ALA A 435 13.04 -0.68 -13.19
CA ALA A 435 13.19 0.29 -14.29
C ALA A 435 14.13 -0.21 -15.38
N GLU A 436 15.29 -0.77 -15.02
CA GLU A 436 16.27 -1.32 -15.95
C GLU A 436 15.72 -2.52 -16.72
N LYS A 437 15.07 -3.46 -16.04
CA LYS A 437 14.44 -4.63 -16.68
C LYS A 437 13.29 -4.22 -17.61
N LYS A 438 12.50 -3.21 -17.21
CA LYS A 438 11.45 -2.67 -18.08
C LYS A 438 12.04 -1.95 -19.30
N PHE A 439 13.06 -1.14 -19.14
CA PHE A 439 13.78 -0.50 -20.24
C PHE A 439 14.37 -1.53 -21.21
N ALA A 440 14.99 -2.60 -20.70
CA ALA A 440 15.58 -3.66 -21.50
C ALA A 440 14.58 -4.38 -22.41
N GLN A 441 13.28 -4.36 -22.08
CA GLN A 441 12.22 -4.93 -22.94
C GLN A 441 12.05 -4.21 -24.28
N ARG A 442 12.54 -2.96 -24.42
CA ARG A 442 12.35 -2.13 -25.62
C ARG A 442 10.88 -2.05 -26.07
N GLY A 443 9.97 -1.93 -25.08
CA GLY A 443 8.52 -1.77 -25.28
C GLY A 443 8.05 -0.38 -24.87
N ALA A 444 6.90 -0.32 -24.19
CA ALA A 444 6.40 0.93 -23.62
C ALA A 444 7.39 1.54 -22.62
N PRO A 445 7.41 2.89 -22.47
CA PRO A 445 8.37 3.59 -21.62
C PRO A 445 8.22 3.24 -20.14
N VAL A 446 9.29 3.42 -19.39
CA VAL A 446 9.32 3.46 -17.95
C VAL A 446 9.79 4.84 -17.48
N PHE A 447 9.21 5.33 -16.39
CA PHE A 447 9.51 6.61 -15.76
C PHE A 447 9.90 6.37 -14.31
N MET A 448 10.97 7.01 -13.86
CA MET A 448 11.47 6.84 -12.49
C MET A 448 11.36 8.12 -11.69
N TYR A 449 10.99 8.00 -10.41
CA TYR A 449 10.89 9.14 -9.50
C TYR A 449 11.50 8.86 -8.13
N MET A 450 11.80 9.94 -7.43
CA MET A 450 12.03 9.96 -5.99
C MET A 450 11.21 11.11 -5.38
N PHE A 451 10.38 10.79 -4.39
CA PHE A 451 9.67 11.81 -3.61
C PHE A 451 10.60 12.34 -2.53
N THR A 452 10.85 13.66 -2.52
CA THR A 452 11.87 14.30 -1.68
C THR A 452 11.33 15.36 -0.75
N HIS A 453 10.03 15.66 -0.80
CA HIS A 453 9.44 16.65 0.10
C HIS A 453 9.45 16.15 1.55
N GLU A 454 10.12 16.90 2.42
CA GLU A 454 10.34 16.52 3.82
C GLU A 454 9.16 16.91 4.70
N SER A 455 8.69 15.96 5.49
CA SER A 455 7.85 16.27 6.64
C SER A 455 8.64 17.04 7.70
N ASN A 456 8.08 18.12 8.21
CA ASN A 456 8.66 18.85 9.34
C ASN A 456 8.30 18.22 10.70
N LEU A 457 7.67 17.05 10.72
CA LEU A 457 7.41 16.30 11.95
C LEU A 457 8.74 15.94 12.62
N ILE A 458 8.91 16.38 13.87
CA ILE A 458 10.03 15.96 14.71
C ILE A 458 9.68 14.62 15.34
N VAL A 459 10.58 13.65 15.21
CA VAL A 459 10.43 12.34 15.86
C VAL A 459 10.42 12.54 17.38
N PRO A 460 9.37 12.09 18.09
CA PRO A 460 9.24 12.32 19.53
C PRO A 460 10.47 11.84 20.33
N GLY A 461 10.95 12.71 21.21
CA GLY A 461 12.14 12.43 22.02
C GLY A 461 13.48 12.70 21.33
N THR A 462 13.48 13.29 20.13
CA THR A 462 14.67 13.63 19.34
C THR A 462 14.56 15.04 18.75
N ASN A 463 15.63 15.49 18.09
CA ASN A 463 15.61 16.69 17.24
C ASN A 463 15.59 16.34 15.74
N HIS A 464 15.39 15.08 15.40
CA HIS A 464 15.44 14.59 14.03
C HIS A 464 14.08 14.77 13.34
N ARG A 465 14.08 15.28 12.10
CA ARG A 465 12.88 15.33 11.25
C ARG A 465 12.58 13.95 10.68
N LEU A 466 11.30 13.64 10.49
CA LEU A 466 10.89 12.38 9.87
C LEU A 466 11.30 12.30 8.40
N GLY A 467 11.44 13.44 7.72
CA GLY A 467 11.86 13.50 6.31
C GLY A 467 10.78 13.05 5.33
N ALA A 468 11.19 12.67 4.14
CA ALA A 468 10.33 12.06 3.12
C ALA A 468 10.17 10.56 3.41
N ALA A 469 9.49 10.24 4.50
CA ALA A 469 9.38 8.90 5.04
C ALA A 469 8.37 8.03 4.27
N HIS A 470 8.42 6.71 4.47
CA HIS A 470 7.48 5.75 3.87
C HIS A 470 6.02 6.13 4.10
N ALA A 471 5.18 5.93 3.10
CA ALA A 471 3.75 6.20 3.10
C ALA A 471 3.33 7.68 3.24
N THR A 472 4.28 8.63 3.36
CA THR A 472 3.92 10.06 3.37
C THR A 472 3.39 10.52 2.02
N ASP A 473 3.95 10.01 0.93
CA ASP A 473 3.58 10.31 -0.46
C ASP A 473 2.12 9.99 -0.81
N ILE A 474 1.46 9.08 -0.09
CA ILE A 474 0.05 8.74 -0.29
C ILE A 474 -0.83 9.99 -0.17
N TRP A 475 -0.62 10.80 0.87
CA TRP A 475 -1.37 12.04 1.10
C TRP A 475 -1.19 13.04 -0.04
N TYR A 476 0.05 13.13 -0.58
CA TYR A 476 0.39 14.05 -1.67
C TYR A 476 -0.20 13.58 -2.99
N LYS A 477 -0.11 12.31 -3.28
CA LYS A 477 -0.62 11.67 -4.48
C LYS A 477 -2.14 11.77 -4.62
N PHE A 478 -2.86 11.60 -3.49
CA PHE A 478 -4.31 11.74 -3.43
C PHE A 478 -4.79 13.19 -3.21
N ASP A 479 -3.86 14.13 -3.04
CA ASP A 479 -4.13 15.55 -2.72
C ASP A 479 -4.96 15.73 -1.43
N ASN A 480 -4.70 14.88 -0.43
CA ASN A 480 -5.40 14.87 0.86
C ASN A 480 -4.63 15.59 1.98
N VAL A 481 -3.63 16.41 1.63
CA VAL A 481 -2.74 17.08 2.59
C VAL A 481 -3.43 18.13 3.47
N GLU A 482 -4.66 18.54 3.11
CA GLU A 482 -5.49 19.48 3.86
C GLU A 482 -6.46 18.79 4.83
N GLU A 483 -6.63 17.48 4.76
CA GLU A 483 -7.52 16.79 5.65
C GLU A 483 -7.09 16.95 7.11
N ALA A 484 -8.08 17.08 8.00
CA ALA A 484 -7.84 17.21 9.43
C ALA A 484 -7.02 16.01 9.94
N PRO A 485 -5.90 16.26 10.63
CA PRO A 485 -5.10 15.18 11.19
C PRO A 485 -5.95 14.34 12.14
N ASN A 486 -5.69 13.03 12.15
CA ASN A 486 -6.24 12.17 13.20
C ASN A 486 -5.73 12.69 14.56
N PRO A 487 -6.60 13.09 15.50
CA PRO A 487 -6.16 13.63 16.79
C PRO A 487 -5.32 12.64 17.61
N GLU A 488 -5.42 11.34 17.33
CA GLU A 488 -4.68 10.29 18.02
C GLU A 488 -3.27 10.04 17.45
N ARG A 489 -2.95 10.61 16.27
CA ARG A 489 -1.65 10.44 15.62
C ARG A 489 -1.16 11.76 15.02
N PRO A 490 0.09 12.15 15.29
CA PRO A 490 0.66 13.32 14.61
C PRO A 490 0.64 13.09 13.10
N PRO A 491 0.35 14.13 12.29
CA PRO A 491 0.32 13.98 10.84
C PRO A 491 1.72 13.64 10.33
N LEU A 492 1.87 12.47 9.70
CA LEU A 492 3.14 12.02 9.11
C LEU A 492 3.72 13.05 8.12
N ILE A 493 2.84 13.76 7.43
CA ILE A 493 3.19 14.78 6.42
C ILE A 493 3.58 16.13 7.05
N GLY A 494 3.57 16.24 8.39
CA GLY A 494 3.83 17.50 9.07
C GLY A 494 2.79 18.58 8.80
N THR A 495 3.18 19.83 9.04
CA THR A 495 2.29 21.00 8.96
C THR A 495 2.82 22.09 8.03
N ASP A 496 3.91 21.83 7.31
CA ASP A 496 4.53 22.79 6.41
C ASP A 496 3.51 23.27 5.35
N PRO A 497 3.29 24.57 5.16
CA PRO A 497 2.40 25.10 4.12
C PRO A 497 2.78 24.68 2.70
N ASP A 498 4.07 24.48 2.45
CA ASP A 498 4.61 24.13 1.13
C ASP A 498 4.19 22.74 0.68
N ARG A 499 3.74 21.85 1.60
CA ARG A 499 3.20 20.54 1.27
C ARG A 499 2.09 20.58 0.22
N LYS A 500 1.31 21.68 0.15
CA LYS A 500 0.26 21.88 -0.84
C LYS A 500 0.80 21.95 -2.27
N GLN A 501 1.96 22.60 -2.46
CA GLN A 501 2.58 22.69 -3.78
C GLN A 501 3.16 21.32 -4.19
N ALA A 502 3.81 20.63 -3.27
CA ALA A 502 4.31 19.27 -3.52
C ALA A 502 3.15 18.30 -3.85
N ALA A 503 2.00 18.42 -3.16
CA ALA A 503 0.81 17.63 -3.45
C ALA A 503 0.25 17.91 -4.84
N ARG A 504 0.10 19.19 -5.23
CA ARG A 504 -0.33 19.55 -6.60
C ARG A 504 0.61 18.97 -7.65
N ASN A 505 1.91 19.07 -7.46
CA ASN A 505 2.88 18.52 -8.40
C ASN A 505 2.71 16.99 -8.54
N MET A 506 2.66 16.27 -7.43
CA MET A 506 2.57 14.81 -7.44
C MET A 506 1.22 14.31 -7.97
N SER A 507 0.12 14.83 -7.46
CA SER A 507 -1.23 14.41 -7.88
C SER A 507 -1.49 14.67 -9.37
N GLU A 508 -1.03 15.82 -9.91
CA GLU A 508 -1.14 16.14 -11.33
C GLU A 508 -0.28 15.21 -12.20
N MET A 509 0.94 14.84 -11.74
CA MET A 509 1.80 13.89 -12.44
C MET A 509 1.13 12.52 -12.57
N TRP A 510 0.51 12.00 -11.50
CA TRP A 510 -0.21 10.73 -11.52
C TRP A 510 -1.46 10.77 -12.39
N ALA A 511 -2.27 11.84 -12.29
CA ALA A 511 -3.45 12.02 -13.12
C ALA A 511 -3.09 12.17 -14.61
N THR A 512 -2.01 12.88 -14.94
CA THR A 512 -1.51 13.03 -16.31
C THR A 512 -1.01 11.69 -16.85
N PHE A 513 -0.28 10.92 -16.05
CA PHE A 513 0.15 9.58 -16.43
C PHE A 513 -1.05 8.64 -16.63
N ALA A 514 -2.04 8.69 -15.74
CA ALA A 514 -3.29 7.93 -15.90
C ALA A 514 -3.98 8.25 -17.23
N ARG A 515 -3.99 9.52 -17.65
CA ARG A 515 -4.60 9.98 -18.88
C ARG A 515 -3.84 9.59 -20.13
N THR A 516 -2.52 9.80 -20.13
CA THR A 516 -1.69 9.82 -21.35
C THR A 516 -0.67 8.69 -21.44
N GLY A 517 -0.30 8.07 -20.32
CA GLY A 517 0.85 7.17 -20.23
C GLY A 517 2.20 7.89 -20.13
N HIS A 518 2.21 9.24 -20.03
CA HIS A 518 3.39 10.08 -19.82
C HIS A 518 3.14 11.00 -18.63
N PRO A 519 3.94 10.95 -17.56
CA PRO A 519 3.73 11.80 -16.40
C PRO A 519 4.16 13.25 -16.67
N GLY A 520 3.51 14.20 -15.98
CA GLY A 520 3.86 15.60 -16.04
C GLY A 520 2.92 16.46 -15.22
N ALA A 521 3.37 17.63 -14.79
CA ALA A 521 2.59 18.62 -14.07
C ALA A 521 2.91 20.04 -14.57
N LYS A 522 1.95 20.94 -14.45
CA LYS A 522 2.11 22.34 -14.85
C LYS A 522 3.21 23.01 -14.02
N GLY A 523 4.21 23.56 -14.70
CA GLY A 523 5.34 24.23 -14.05
C GLY A 523 6.48 23.30 -13.62
N ALA A 524 6.30 21.98 -13.71
CA ALA A 524 7.39 21.04 -13.54
C ALA A 524 8.20 20.89 -14.84
N PRO A 525 9.48 20.49 -14.76
CA PRO A 525 10.26 20.17 -15.96
C PRO A 525 9.65 18.97 -16.70
N ALA A 526 9.97 18.85 -18.01
CA ALA A 526 9.60 17.67 -18.77
C ALA A 526 10.21 16.41 -18.10
N TRP A 527 9.39 15.38 -17.94
CA TRP A 527 9.84 14.12 -17.34
C TRP A 527 10.24 13.15 -18.44
N PRO A 528 11.55 12.94 -18.67
CA PRO A 528 12.01 12.02 -19.70
C PRO A 528 11.78 10.57 -19.29
N ALA A 529 11.57 9.70 -20.27
CA ALA A 529 11.58 8.27 -20.02
C ALA A 529 12.97 7.82 -19.53
N TYR A 530 12.96 6.85 -18.63
CA TYR A 530 14.18 6.24 -18.10
C TYR A 530 14.97 5.53 -19.21
N THR A 531 16.25 5.79 -19.28
CA THR A 531 17.18 5.14 -20.23
C THR A 531 18.53 4.89 -19.56
N LEU A 532 19.28 3.92 -20.05
CA LEU A 532 20.68 3.75 -19.67
C LEU A 532 21.60 4.47 -20.65
N PRO A 533 22.71 5.07 -20.20
CA PRO A 533 23.17 5.13 -18.80
C PRO A 533 22.60 6.30 -17.97
N LYS A 534 21.72 7.12 -18.53
CA LYS A 534 21.25 8.37 -17.91
C LYS A 534 20.45 8.19 -16.61
N ARG A 535 19.71 7.12 -16.47
CA ARG A 535 18.84 6.83 -15.31
C ARG A 535 18.05 8.06 -14.84
N ALA A 536 17.47 8.82 -15.80
CA ALA A 536 16.75 10.05 -15.53
C ALA A 536 15.64 9.81 -14.50
N THR A 537 15.68 10.54 -13.38
CA THR A 537 14.78 10.41 -12.25
C THR A 537 14.14 11.76 -11.92
N MET A 538 12.82 11.81 -11.81
CA MET A 538 12.11 13.01 -11.36
C MET A 538 12.17 13.09 -9.83
N MET A 539 12.84 14.12 -9.33
CA MET A 539 12.82 14.47 -7.91
C MET A 539 11.58 15.32 -7.65
N ILE A 540 10.61 14.75 -6.91
CA ILE A 540 9.29 15.38 -6.69
C ILE A 540 9.30 16.11 -5.35
N ASP A 541 9.11 17.42 -5.42
CA ASP A 541 9.06 18.35 -4.30
C ASP A 541 8.19 19.56 -4.67
N THR A 542 8.24 20.63 -3.88
CA THR A 542 7.67 21.93 -4.21
C THR A 542 8.24 22.49 -5.52
N GLN A 543 9.52 22.29 -5.75
CA GLN A 543 10.23 22.54 -7.01
C GLN A 543 10.77 21.22 -7.54
N CYS A 544 10.06 20.66 -8.51
CA CYS A 544 10.48 19.42 -9.14
C CYS A 544 11.70 19.64 -10.03
N ARG A 545 12.59 18.64 -10.10
CA ARG A 545 13.75 18.64 -10.99
C ARG A 545 14.05 17.23 -11.49
N VAL A 546 14.66 17.13 -12.65
CA VAL A 546 15.18 15.86 -13.19
C VAL A 546 16.65 15.75 -12.85
N GLU A 547 17.06 14.64 -12.27
CA GLU A 547 18.45 14.29 -12.05
C GLU A 547 18.83 13.08 -12.92
N GLU A 548 20.02 13.11 -13.52
CA GLU A 548 20.58 11.97 -14.24
C GLU A 548 21.42 11.15 -13.28
N ASP A 549 21.15 9.84 -13.17
CA ASP A 549 21.84 8.87 -12.32
C ASP A 549 22.00 9.31 -10.85
N PRO A 550 20.92 9.75 -10.17
CA PRO A 550 21.03 10.16 -8.77
C PRO A 550 21.57 9.00 -7.93
N PHE A 551 22.58 9.32 -7.09
CA PHE A 551 23.25 8.34 -6.25
C PHE A 551 23.94 7.18 -6.99
N GLY A 552 24.47 7.42 -8.20
CA GLY A 552 25.14 6.40 -9.01
C GLY A 552 26.33 5.73 -8.31
N ASP A 553 27.12 6.48 -7.50
CA ASP A 553 28.20 5.91 -6.68
C ASP A 553 27.67 4.89 -5.64
N GLU A 554 26.48 5.14 -5.06
CA GLU A 554 25.82 4.21 -4.12
C GLU A 554 25.35 2.95 -4.85
N LEU A 555 24.77 3.09 -6.04
CA LEU A 555 24.37 1.95 -6.87
C LEU A 555 25.58 1.08 -7.24
N ALA A 556 26.65 1.70 -7.74
CA ALA A 556 27.88 0.99 -8.09
C ALA A 556 28.53 0.26 -6.89
N LEU A 557 28.41 0.83 -5.69
CA LEU A 557 28.82 0.16 -4.45
C LEU A 557 28.06 -1.16 -4.25
N TRP A 558 26.73 -1.11 -4.33
CA TRP A 558 25.88 -2.29 -4.08
C TRP A 558 26.10 -3.37 -5.13
N ASP A 559 26.23 -2.99 -6.40
CA ASP A 559 26.56 -3.93 -7.48
C ASP A 559 27.90 -4.67 -7.22
N GLY A 560 28.88 -3.97 -6.67
CA GLY A 560 30.16 -4.54 -6.30
C GLY A 560 30.19 -5.35 -5.00
N LEU A 561 29.11 -5.34 -4.21
CA LEU A 561 28.96 -6.17 -3.00
C LEU A 561 28.19 -7.46 -3.26
N GLU A 562 27.44 -7.53 -4.34
CA GLU A 562 26.67 -8.72 -4.77
C GLU A 562 27.47 -9.66 -5.68
N SER A 563 28.56 -9.18 -6.28
CA SER A 563 29.46 -9.94 -7.14
C SER A 563 30.51 -10.70 -6.32
#